data_81529e8b720b0036fe7d87c7d56337cb
#
_entry.id   81529e8b720b0036fe7d87c7d56337cb
#
_cell.length_a   1.000
_cell.length_b   1.000
_cell.length_c   1.000
_cell.angle_alpha   90.00
_cell.angle_beta   90.00
_cell.angle_gamma   90.00
#
_symmetry.space_group_name_H-M   'P 1'
#
loop_
_entity.id
_entity.type
_entity.pdbx_description
1 polymer ?
#
loop_
_entity_poly.entity_id
_entity_poly.type
_entity_poly.pdbx_seq_one_letter_code
_entity_poly.pdbx_strand_id
1 'polypeptide(L)'
;VQVAWATKSSIPSEKILVISDDLDLPAGKARLRVSGGHGGHNGLRSVIQCLGTDQFLRARIGIGRPDSSSSGKETSVSQYVLGKMEETKAELCLQAMEKVVEMLVRFVRQSRFQSTSISIPTPALPATGQG
;
A
#
# COMPACT_ATOMS: atom_id res chain seq x y z
N VAL A 1 8.46 10.37 -11.40
CA VAL A 1 8.81 9.09 -10.81
C VAL A 1 10.32 8.88 -10.88
N GLN A 2 10.96 8.55 -9.78
CA GLN A 2 12.42 8.45 -9.66
C GLN A 2 13.01 7.13 -10.20
N VAL A 3 12.23 6.34 -10.93
CA VAL A 3 12.65 5.03 -11.43
C VAL A 3 13.84 5.16 -12.40
N ALA A 4 13.81 6.20 -13.25
CA ALA A 4 14.89 6.43 -14.21
C ALA A 4 16.23 6.73 -13.53
N TRP A 5 16.21 7.37 -12.35
CA TRP A 5 17.41 7.61 -11.55
C TRP A 5 17.95 6.31 -10.95
N ALA A 6 17.07 5.47 -10.42
CA ALA A 6 17.46 4.18 -9.83
C ALA A 6 18.12 3.27 -10.88
N THR A 7 17.60 3.23 -12.09
CA THR A 7 18.19 2.44 -13.17
C THR A 7 19.56 2.99 -13.60
N LYS A 8 19.72 4.30 -13.66
CA LYS A 8 21.00 4.94 -13.98
C LYS A 8 22.05 4.73 -12.88
N SER A 9 21.62 4.64 -11.64
CA SER A 9 22.52 4.51 -10.49
C SER A 9 22.99 3.07 -10.25
N SER A 10 22.57 2.13 -11.08
CA SER A 10 22.92 0.70 -10.97
C SER A 10 22.57 0.09 -9.61
N ILE A 11 21.52 0.60 -8.96
CA ILE A 11 21.03 0.04 -7.70
C ILE A 11 20.36 -1.31 -8.01
N PRO A 12 20.76 -2.41 -7.34
CA PRO A 12 20.09 -3.69 -7.53
C PRO A 12 18.60 -3.58 -7.22
N SER A 13 17.76 -4.20 -8.03
CA SER A 13 16.30 -4.13 -7.85
C SER A 13 15.85 -4.66 -6.48
N GLU A 14 16.56 -5.62 -5.90
CA GLU A 14 16.30 -6.17 -4.58
C GLU A 14 16.48 -5.15 -3.45
N LYS A 15 17.16 -4.04 -3.73
CA LYS A 15 17.37 -2.93 -2.79
C LYS A 15 16.44 -1.75 -3.03
N ILE A 16 15.50 -1.89 -3.94
CA ILE A 16 14.51 -0.87 -4.25
C ILE A 16 13.21 -1.24 -3.52
N LEU A 17 12.65 -0.29 -2.79
CA LEU A 17 11.33 -0.42 -2.17
C LEU A 17 10.35 0.50 -2.87
N VAL A 18 9.23 -0.05 -3.30
CA VAL A 18 8.12 0.71 -3.86
C VAL A 18 6.95 0.66 -2.88
N ILE A 19 6.45 1.82 -2.50
CA ILE A 19 5.26 1.95 -1.66
C ILE A 19 4.09 2.31 -2.58
N SER A 20 3.03 1.54 -2.50
CA SER A 20 1.86 1.73 -3.37
C SER A 20 0.56 1.51 -2.60
N ASP A 21 -0.52 2.10 -3.10
CA ASP A 21 -1.87 1.82 -2.65
C ASP A 21 -2.32 0.43 -3.11
N ASP A 22 -3.30 -0.13 -2.41
CA ASP A 22 -3.92 -1.40 -2.78
C ASP A 22 -5.43 -1.34 -2.48
N LEU A 23 -6.23 -1.40 -3.54
CA LEU A 23 -7.69 -1.40 -3.45
C LEU A 23 -8.25 -2.69 -2.86
N ASP A 24 -7.52 -3.79 -2.99
CA ASP A 24 -7.96 -5.11 -2.53
C ASP A 24 -7.67 -5.34 -1.04
N LEU A 25 -6.94 -4.42 -0.41
CA LEU A 25 -6.72 -4.41 1.02
C LEU A 25 -7.56 -3.32 1.68
N PRO A 26 -8.28 -3.64 2.76
CA PRO A 26 -8.98 -2.60 3.52
C PRO A 26 -8.01 -1.63 4.19
N ALA A 27 -8.49 -0.43 4.49
CA ALA A 27 -7.73 0.55 5.27
C ALA A 27 -7.32 -0.06 6.62
N GLY A 28 -6.10 0.18 7.03
CA GLY A 28 -5.52 -0.41 8.25
C GLY A 28 -4.75 -1.70 8.00
N LYS A 29 -4.73 -2.20 6.77
CA LYS A 29 -3.91 -3.35 6.39
C LYS A 29 -2.81 -2.95 5.43
N ALA A 30 -1.67 -3.60 5.54
CA ALA A 30 -0.55 -3.43 4.64
C ALA A 30 0.15 -4.77 4.42
N ARG A 31 0.78 -4.91 3.27
CA ARG A 31 1.58 -6.09 2.94
C ARG A 31 2.96 -5.67 2.48
N LEU A 32 3.96 -6.28 3.11
CA LEU A 32 5.35 -6.19 2.66
C LEU A 32 5.68 -7.46 1.88
N ARG A 33 6.19 -7.31 0.68
CA ARG A 33 6.56 -8.44 -0.18
C ARG A 33 7.92 -8.18 -0.81
N VAL A 34 8.70 -9.24 -0.98
CA VAL A 34 10.05 -9.17 -1.57
C VAL A 34 10.01 -9.25 -3.09
N SER A 35 8.90 -9.67 -3.65
CA SER A 35 8.68 -9.78 -5.10
C SER A 35 7.18 -9.93 -5.37
N GLY A 36 6.80 -9.93 -6.63
CA GLY A 36 5.43 -10.23 -7.06
C GLY A 36 5.02 -9.42 -8.28
N GLY A 37 3.90 -9.77 -8.89
CA GLY A 37 3.33 -9.06 -10.02
C GLY A 37 2.70 -7.73 -9.64
N HIS A 38 2.19 -7.01 -10.63
CA HIS A 38 1.55 -5.70 -10.40
C HIS A 38 0.11 -5.79 -9.88
N GLY A 39 -0.54 -6.96 -10.01
CA GLY A 39 -1.92 -7.15 -9.54
C GLY A 39 -2.94 -6.20 -10.16
N GLY A 40 -2.72 -5.72 -11.37
CA GLY A 40 -3.57 -4.72 -12.03
C GLY A 40 -3.29 -3.28 -11.63
N HIS A 41 -2.34 -3.01 -10.74
CA HIS A 41 -1.96 -1.66 -10.34
C HIS A 41 -1.11 -1.00 -11.43
N ASN A 42 -1.61 0.08 -12.04
CA ASN A 42 -0.95 0.74 -13.16
C ASN A 42 0.43 1.33 -12.80
N GLY A 43 0.57 1.88 -11.61
CA GLY A 43 1.84 2.40 -11.09
C GLY A 43 2.89 1.30 -10.97
N LEU A 44 2.54 0.15 -10.39
CA LEU A 44 3.44 -1.00 -10.29
C LEU A 44 3.79 -1.58 -11.65
N ARG A 45 2.83 -1.64 -12.56
CA ARG A 45 3.08 -2.06 -13.95
C ARG A 45 4.15 -1.17 -14.59
N SER A 46 4.03 0.14 -14.43
CA SER A 46 4.99 1.11 -14.95
C SER A 46 6.38 0.90 -14.35
N VAL A 47 6.47 0.69 -13.04
CA VAL A 47 7.74 0.42 -12.36
C VAL A 47 8.39 -0.86 -12.88
N ILE A 48 7.61 -1.94 -13.03
CA ILE A 48 8.10 -3.21 -13.58
C ILE A 48 8.64 -3.03 -14.99
N GLN A 49 7.93 -2.29 -15.83
CA GLN A 49 8.39 -1.99 -17.19
C GLN A 49 9.70 -1.19 -17.20
N CYS A 50 9.82 -0.20 -16.33
CA CYS A 50 11.03 0.63 -16.25
C CYS A 50 12.23 -0.12 -15.67
N LEU A 51 12.02 -0.96 -14.68
CA LEU A 51 13.09 -1.76 -14.07
C LEU A 51 13.44 -3.02 -14.85
N GLY A 52 12.51 -3.51 -15.67
CA GLY A 52 12.67 -4.75 -16.42
C GLY A 52 12.56 -6.01 -15.56
N THR A 53 12.06 -5.89 -14.33
CA THR A 53 11.93 -7.00 -13.37
C THR A 53 10.83 -6.70 -12.35
N ASP A 54 10.24 -7.74 -11.79
CA ASP A 54 9.32 -7.66 -10.67
C ASP A 54 9.98 -8.02 -9.32
N GLN A 55 11.29 -8.26 -9.32
CA GLN A 55 12.08 -8.66 -8.15
C GLN A 55 12.56 -7.43 -7.38
N PHE A 56 11.64 -6.69 -6.79
CA PHE A 56 11.90 -5.57 -5.89
C PHE A 56 10.97 -5.61 -4.68
N LEU A 57 11.38 -4.95 -3.62
CA LEU A 57 10.59 -4.85 -2.39
C LEU A 57 9.37 -3.97 -2.63
N ARG A 58 8.25 -4.33 -2.05
CA ARG A 58 7.05 -3.52 -2.11
C ARG A 58 6.30 -3.51 -0.80
N ALA A 59 5.80 -2.35 -0.45
CA ALA A 59 4.85 -2.15 0.64
C ALA A 59 3.51 -1.72 0.03
N ARG A 60 2.50 -2.56 0.15
CA ARG A 60 1.16 -2.27 -0.34
C ARG A 60 0.32 -1.79 0.83
N ILE A 61 -0.20 -0.58 0.71
CA ILE A 61 -1.01 0.06 1.75
C ILE A 61 -2.48 -0.03 1.34
N GLY A 62 -3.29 -0.69 2.17
CA GLY A 62 -4.70 -0.86 1.89
C GLY A 62 -5.46 0.46 1.97
N ILE A 63 -6.24 0.75 0.95
CA ILE A 63 -7.16 1.91 0.92
C ILE A 63 -8.61 1.48 0.77
N GLY A 64 -8.85 0.18 0.54
CA GLY A 64 -10.18 -0.36 0.29
C GLY A 64 -10.74 0.04 -1.06
N ARG A 65 -11.86 -0.54 -1.41
CA ARG A 65 -12.61 -0.16 -2.62
C ARG A 65 -13.69 0.86 -2.26
N PRO A 66 -14.11 1.71 -3.22
CA PRO A 66 -15.23 2.60 -2.97
C PRO A 66 -16.50 1.77 -2.69
N ASP A 67 -17.27 2.22 -1.70
CA ASP A 67 -18.56 1.63 -1.40
C ASP A 67 -19.55 1.92 -2.52
N SER A 68 -20.05 0.88 -3.16
CA SER A 68 -21.07 1.00 -4.19
C SER A 68 -22.44 1.41 -3.64
N SER A 69 -22.60 1.43 -2.32
CA SER A 69 -23.91 1.61 -1.66
C SER A 69 -24.24 3.04 -1.27
N SER A 70 -23.31 3.97 -1.30
CA SER A 70 -23.52 5.25 -0.60
C SER A 70 -24.00 6.41 -1.44
N SER A 71 -24.10 6.34 -2.76
CA SER A 71 -24.58 7.51 -3.51
C SER A 71 -25.15 7.27 -4.92
N GLY A 72 -25.37 6.05 -5.35
CA GLY A 72 -25.89 5.77 -6.70
C GLY A 72 -25.02 6.27 -7.85
N LYS A 73 -23.84 6.80 -7.56
CA LYS A 73 -22.86 7.20 -8.56
C LYS A 73 -21.69 6.23 -8.51
N GLU A 74 -21.45 5.54 -9.61
CA GLU A 74 -20.26 4.75 -9.77
C GLU A 74 -19.03 5.68 -9.75
N THR A 75 -18.34 5.71 -8.63
CA THR A 75 -17.06 6.41 -8.55
C THR A 75 -16.01 5.57 -9.28
N SER A 76 -15.37 6.12 -10.30
CA SER A 76 -14.30 5.43 -10.98
C SER A 76 -13.13 5.15 -10.01
N VAL A 77 -12.38 4.07 -10.25
CA VAL A 77 -11.20 3.74 -9.44
C VAL A 77 -10.21 4.92 -9.39
N SER A 78 -9.99 5.60 -10.52
CA SER A 78 -9.12 6.77 -10.58
C SER A 78 -9.63 7.91 -9.70
N GLN A 79 -10.92 8.20 -9.72
CA GLN A 79 -11.52 9.24 -8.87
C GLN A 79 -11.43 8.88 -7.39
N TYR A 80 -11.59 7.62 -7.06
CA TYR A 80 -11.46 7.13 -5.68
C TYR A 80 -10.02 7.28 -5.16
N VAL A 81 -9.03 6.82 -5.94
CA VAL A 81 -7.61 6.88 -5.56
C VAL A 81 -7.13 8.34 -5.45
N LEU A 82 -7.59 9.22 -6.34
CA LEU A 82 -7.20 10.63 -6.38
C LEU A 82 -8.07 11.53 -5.53
N GLY A 83 -9.19 11.01 -5.03
CA GLY A 83 -10.13 11.76 -4.22
C GLY A 83 -9.68 11.93 -2.78
N LYS A 84 -10.43 12.75 -2.04
CA LYS A 84 -10.21 12.94 -0.61
C LYS A 84 -10.65 11.69 0.15
N MET A 85 -9.75 11.16 0.96
CA MET A 85 -10.02 9.99 1.78
C MET A 85 -10.87 10.36 3.00
N GLU A 86 -11.83 9.51 3.33
CA GLU A 86 -12.60 9.62 4.57
C GLU A 86 -11.65 9.60 5.79
N GLU A 87 -11.95 10.44 6.78
CA GLU A 87 -11.08 10.65 7.93
C GLU A 87 -10.72 9.37 8.69
N THR A 88 -11.72 8.50 8.95
CA THR A 88 -11.50 7.22 9.64
C THR A 88 -10.56 6.31 8.84
N LYS A 89 -10.74 6.24 7.52
CA LYS A 89 -9.85 5.47 6.64
C LYS A 89 -8.45 6.06 6.61
N ALA A 90 -8.35 7.39 6.55
CA ALA A 90 -7.07 8.08 6.54
C ALA A 90 -6.27 7.76 7.82
N GLU A 91 -6.92 7.76 8.96
CA GLU A 91 -6.28 7.42 10.24
C GLU A 91 -5.78 5.97 10.26
N LEU A 92 -6.59 5.02 9.81
CA LEU A 92 -6.19 3.61 9.71
C LEU A 92 -5.01 3.43 8.74
N CYS A 93 -5.03 4.12 7.61
CA CYS A 93 -3.93 4.09 6.65
C CYS A 93 -2.64 4.65 7.28
N LEU A 94 -2.73 5.77 8.01
CA LEU A 94 -1.58 6.37 8.67
C LEU A 94 -0.98 5.41 9.70
N GLN A 95 -1.80 4.78 10.53
CA GLN A 95 -1.34 3.80 11.52
C GLN A 95 -0.66 2.60 10.85
N ALA A 96 -1.22 2.11 9.74
CA ALA A 96 -0.61 1.03 8.96
C ALA A 96 0.75 1.45 8.40
N MET A 97 0.86 2.68 7.88
CA MET A 97 2.11 3.22 7.37
C MET A 97 3.17 3.36 8.46
N GLU A 98 2.79 3.78 9.66
CA GLU A 98 3.70 3.85 10.81
C GLU A 98 4.27 2.46 11.15
N LYS A 99 3.44 1.42 11.12
CA LYS A 99 3.87 0.04 11.32
C LYS A 99 4.79 -0.44 10.21
N VAL A 100 4.52 -0.06 8.96
CA VAL A 100 5.42 -0.36 7.84
C VAL A 100 6.79 0.26 8.08
N VAL A 101 6.86 1.52 8.51
CA VAL A 101 8.12 2.19 8.82
C VAL A 101 8.89 1.47 9.93
N GLU A 102 8.22 1.09 11.01
CA GLU A 102 8.84 0.31 12.10
C GLU A 102 9.45 -0.99 11.58
N MET A 103 8.70 -1.72 10.76
CA MET A 103 9.16 -2.98 10.17
C MET A 103 10.35 -2.77 9.23
N LEU A 104 10.32 -1.73 8.41
CA LEU A 104 11.41 -1.40 7.49
C LEU A 104 12.69 -1.05 8.25
N VAL A 105 12.60 -0.27 9.32
CA VAL A 105 13.75 0.06 10.16
C VAL A 105 14.36 -1.21 10.76
N ARG A 106 13.52 -2.12 11.24
CA ARG A 106 13.96 -3.41 11.77
C ARG A 106 14.69 -4.23 10.71
N PHE A 107 14.11 -4.33 9.51
CA PHE A 107 14.70 -5.09 8.41
C PHE A 107 16.06 -4.52 7.99
N VAL A 108 16.17 -3.20 7.90
CA VAL A 108 17.45 -2.54 7.57
C VAL A 108 18.51 -2.86 8.62
N ARG A 109 18.17 -2.77 9.90
CA ARG A 109 19.09 -3.08 11.00
C ARG A 109 19.55 -4.53 11.01
N GLN A 110 18.67 -5.46 10.62
CA GLN A 110 18.95 -6.89 10.56
C GLN A 110 19.51 -7.32 9.21
N SER A 111 19.61 -6.40 8.25
CA SER A 111 19.97 -6.68 6.85
C SER A 111 19.15 -7.83 6.25
N ARG A 112 17.89 -7.94 6.66
CA ARG A 112 17.02 -9.04 6.25
C ARG A 112 15.60 -8.56 6.01
N PHE A 113 15.17 -8.63 4.75
CA PHE A 113 13.79 -8.34 4.35
C PHE A 113 13.00 -9.63 4.23
N GLN A 114 11.79 -9.63 4.75
CA GLN A 114 10.87 -10.78 4.64
C GLN A 114 9.47 -10.29 4.31
N SER A 115 8.74 -11.12 3.59
CA SER A 115 7.32 -10.90 3.35
C SER A 115 6.55 -10.98 4.66
N THR A 116 5.70 -10.00 4.92
CA THR A 116 4.89 -9.95 6.13
C THR A 116 3.60 -9.18 5.87
N SER A 117 2.64 -9.33 6.74
CA SER A 117 1.36 -8.62 6.68
C SER A 117 1.13 -7.86 7.98
N ILE A 118 0.56 -6.67 7.87
CA ILE A 118 0.24 -5.77 8.98
C ILE A 118 -1.27 -5.60 9.00
N SER A 119 -1.84 -5.62 10.19
CA SER A 119 -3.26 -5.36 10.40
C SER A 119 -3.43 -4.48 11.62
N ILE A 120 -4.01 -3.31 11.42
CA ILE A 120 -4.39 -2.42 12.51
C ILE A 120 -5.78 -2.80 12.96
N PRO A 121 -6.00 -3.04 14.26
CA PRO A 121 -7.32 -3.33 14.76
C PRO A 121 -8.28 -2.18 14.47
N THR A 122 -9.42 -2.49 13.87
CA THR A 122 -10.47 -1.50 13.70
C THR A 122 -11.07 -1.22 15.09
N PRO A 123 -11.18 0.04 15.50
CA PRO A 123 -11.86 0.34 16.75
C PRO A 123 -13.26 -0.27 16.74
N ALA A 124 -13.61 -0.98 17.79
CA ALA A 124 -14.97 -1.46 17.93
C ALA A 124 -15.90 -0.24 17.80
N LEU A 125 -16.88 -0.34 16.90
CA LEU A 125 -17.94 0.67 16.86
C LEU A 125 -18.48 0.80 18.28
N PRO A 126 -18.57 2.03 18.83
CA PRO A 126 -19.22 2.19 20.11
C PRO A 126 -20.58 1.53 19.99
N ALA A 127 -20.88 0.61 20.92
CA ALA A 127 -22.20 0.05 21.01
C ALA A 127 -23.15 1.24 20.99
N THR A 128 -23.86 1.44 19.87
CA THR A 128 -24.92 2.41 19.82
C THR A 128 -25.91 1.94 20.88
N GLY A 129 -25.81 2.56 22.04
CA GLY A 129 -26.75 2.31 23.09
C GLY A 129 -28.11 2.55 22.48
N GLN A 130 -28.81 1.49 22.26
CA GLN A 130 -30.20 1.58 21.93
C GLN A 130 -30.90 2.10 23.15
N GLY A 131 -31.07 3.40 23.13
CA GLY A 131 -32.06 3.95 24.05
C GLY A 131 -33.42 3.47 23.63
#